data_44f46e9c4894979708f0c2ad3db2351f
#
_entry.id   44f46e9c4894979708f0c2ad3db2351f
#
_cell.length_a   1.000
_cell.length_b   1.000
_cell.length_c   1.000
_cell.angle_alpha   90.00
_cell.angle_beta   90.00
_cell.angle_gamma   90.00
#
_symmetry.space_group_name_H-M   'P 1'
#
loop_
_entity.id
_entity.type
_entity.pdbx_description
1 polymer ?
#
loop_
_entity_poly.entity_id
_entity_poly.type
_entity_poly.pdbx_seq_one_letter_code
_entity_poly.pdbx_strand_id
1 'polypeptide(L)'
;NNTSVGESALYANTTGGNNAALGNGALGSNTTGANNVAVGKGALDTNTTGSYNIAVGVAALDDNTTGGGDVAIGANALQTNTTGVDNTAVGTNCLRYNTTASNNTAIGGTALTANTTGTGNTAVGRNAGNNITTGSNNIMIGNYAHSSANGSELVIGNGIAGRGNNTGYIYPSGGGHMYQATNLTTWAQASDVRLKKNIVDNNVGLVKIN
;
A
#
# COMPACT_ATOMS: atom_id res chain seq x y z
N ASN A 1 -17.17 -25.74 -9.74
CA ASN A 1 -18.25 -24.74 -9.71
C ASN A 1 -17.67 -23.37 -10.03
N ASN A 2 -18.00 -22.79 -11.19
CA ASN A 2 -17.58 -21.45 -11.59
C ASN A 2 -18.80 -20.68 -12.09
N THR A 3 -18.76 -19.35 -11.96
CA THR A 3 -19.72 -18.43 -12.57
C THR A 3 -18.98 -17.49 -13.49
N SER A 4 -19.38 -17.43 -14.77
CA SER A 4 -18.77 -16.51 -15.75
C SER A 4 -19.83 -15.80 -16.57
N VAL A 5 -19.67 -14.48 -16.74
CA VAL A 5 -20.52 -13.62 -17.55
C VAL A 5 -19.64 -12.62 -18.30
N GLY A 6 -19.64 -12.66 -19.59
CA GLY A 6 -18.86 -11.77 -20.45
C GLY A 6 -18.09 -12.55 -21.53
N GLU A 7 -17.76 -11.86 -22.61
CA GLU A 7 -16.94 -12.43 -23.69
C GLU A 7 -15.57 -12.84 -23.12
N SER A 8 -15.12 -14.06 -23.41
CA SER A 8 -13.85 -14.65 -22.96
C SER A 8 -13.66 -14.73 -21.43
N ALA A 9 -14.72 -14.55 -20.62
CA ALA A 9 -14.63 -14.76 -19.18
C ALA A 9 -14.39 -16.24 -18.87
N LEU A 10 -13.31 -16.57 -18.08
CA LEU A 10 -12.84 -17.91 -17.76
C LEU A 10 -12.57 -18.80 -18.99
N TYR A 11 -12.16 -18.20 -20.11
CA TYR A 11 -12.03 -18.91 -21.39
C TYR A 11 -11.05 -20.08 -21.33
N ALA A 12 -9.88 -19.89 -20.72
CA ALA A 12 -8.83 -20.91 -20.64
C ALA A 12 -8.96 -21.85 -19.43
N ASN A 13 -10.01 -21.73 -18.61
CA ASN A 13 -10.11 -22.48 -17.37
C ASN A 13 -10.25 -23.98 -17.61
N THR A 14 -9.34 -24.75 -17.02
CA THR A 14 -9.33 -26.24 -17.14
C THR A 14 -9.85 -26.93 -15.90
N THR A 15 -9.20 -26.72 -14.76
CA THR A 15 -9.53 -27.39 -13.48
C THR A 15 -9.80 -26.43 -12.34
N GLY A 16 -9.54 -25.13 -12.51
CA GLY A 16 -9.81 -24.10 -11.49
C GLY A 16 -11.29 -24.09 -11.09
N GLY A 17 -11.55 -24.08 -9.79
CA GLY A 17 -12.90 -24.13 -9.24
C GLY A 17 -13.24 -22.93 -8.36
N ASN A 18 -14.55 -22.70 -8.16
CA ASN A 18 -15.08 -21.65 -7.28
C ASN A 18 -14.67 -20.22 -7.69
N ASN A 19 -14.50 -19.99 -8.98
CA ASN A 19 -14.21 -18.66 -9.51
C ASN A 19 -15.50 -17.95 -9.92
N ALA A 20 -15.54 -16.63 -9.68
CA ALA A 20 -16.60 -15.75 -10.16
C ALA A 20 -15.99 -14.69 -11.09
N ALA A 21 -16.36 -14.70 -12.38
CA ALA A 21 -15.85 -13.79 -13.40
C ALA A 21 -17.00 -13.02 -14.06
N LEU A 22 -16.97 -11.70 -13.99
CA LEU A 22 -17.95 -10.80 -14.60
C LEU A 22 -17.24 -9.70 -15.38
N GLY A 23 -17.22 -9.78 -16.69
CA GLY A 23 -16.59 -8.80 -17.57
C GLY A 23 -15.91 -9.45 -18.76
N ASN A 24 -15.68 -8.68 -19.82
CA ASN A 24 -14.90 -9.14 -20.97
C ASN A 24 -13.47 -9.44 -20.53
N GLY A 25 -12.95 -10.65 -20.80
CA GLY A 25 -11.62 -11.11 -20.43
C GLY A 25 -11.41 -11.37 -18.91
N ALA A 26 -12.44 -11.27 -18.07
CA ALA A 26 -12.27 -11.54 -16.64
C ALA A 26 -11.81 -12.99 -16.42
N LEU A 27 -10.63 -13.18 -15.77
CA LEU A 27 -9.98 -14.50 -15.60
C LEU A 27 -9.79 -15.25 -16.93
N GLY A 28 -9.55 -14.51 -18.03
CA GLY A 28 -9.51 -15.09 -19.39
C GLY A 28 -8.47 -16.18 -19.57
N SER A 29 -7.29 -16.03 -18.98
CA SER A 29 -6.17 -16.98 -19.07
C SER A 29 -6.10 -17.97 -17.89
N ASN A 30 -7.05 -17.94 -16.96
CA ASN A 30 -7.00 -18.82 -15.78
C ASN A 30 -7.03 -20.30 -16.18
N THR A 31 -6.09 -21.09 -15.70
CA THR A 31 -6.06 -22.53 -15.98
C THR A 31 -6.48 -23.36 -14.78
N THR A 32 -5.79 -23.21 -13.65
CA THR A 32 -6.00 -24.01 -12.44
C THR A 32 -6.27 -23.19 -11.19
N GLY A 33 -6.12 -21.86 -11.27
CA GLY A 33 -6.40 -20.94 -10.15
C GLY A 33 -7.83 -21.10 -9.64
N ALA A 34 -8.00 -21.07 -8.33
CA ALA A 34 -9.28 -21.32 -7.67
C ALA A 34 -9.64 -20.23 -6.66
N ASN A 35 -10.94 -20.11 -6.34
CA ASN A 35 -11.44 -19.18 -5.35
C ASN A 35 -11.14 -17.71 -5.67
N ASN A 36 -11.15 -17.33 -6.94
CA ASN A 36 -10.92 -15.96 -7.38
C ASN A 36 -12.25 -15.25 -7.69
N VAL A 37 -12.28 -13.95 -7.43
CA VAL A 37 -13.37 -13.05 -7.83
C VAL A 37 -12.81 -12.00 -8.77
N ALA A 38 -13.30 -11.94 -10.00
CA ALA A 38 -12.91 -10.96 -11.01
C ALA A 38 -14.14 -10.23 -11.56
N VAL A 39 -14.26 -8.96 -11.30
CA VAL A 39 -15.37 -8.11 -11.76
C VAL A 39 -14.82 -6.88 -12.47
N GLY A 40 -14.99 -6.82 -13.78
CA GLY A 40 -14.50 -5.75 -14.63
C GLY A 40 -13.82 -6.28 -15.89
N LYS A 41 -13.74 -5.43 -16.92
CA LYS A 41 -13.00 -5.77 -18.14
C LYS A 41 -11.52 -5.98 -17.80
N GLY A 42 -10.95 -7.14 -18.17
CA GLY A 42 -9.54 -7.48 -17.94
C GLY A 42 -9.18 -7.67 -16.46
N ALA A 43 -10.15 -7.87 -15.56
CA ALA A 43 -9.82 -8.20 -14.18
C ALA A 43 -9.23 -9.61 -14.10
N LEU A 44 -7.99 -9.74 -13.55
CA LEU A 44 -7.24 -11.01 -13.49
C LEU A 44 -7.07 -11.70 -14.88
N ASP A 45 -6.96 -10.95 -15.95
CA ASP A 45 -6.98 -11.52 -17.31
C ASP A 45 -5.85 -12.54 -17.54
N THR A 46 -4.62 -12.23 -17.11
CA THR A 46 -3.45 -13.11 -17.32
C THR A 46 -3.23 -14.13 -16.20
N ASN A 47 -4.10 -14.19 -15.19
CA ASN A 47 -3.96 -15.15 -14.11
C ASN A 47 -3.96 -16.59 -14.63
N THR A 48 -2.97 -17.38 -14.26
CA THR A 48 -2.89 -18.80 -14.67
C THR A 48 -3.20 -19.76 -13.51
N THR A 49 -2.50 -19.62 -12.40
CA THR A 49 -2.59 -20.52 -11.24
C THR A 49 -2.85 -19.82 -9.91
N GLY A 50 -2.79 -18.47 -9.89
CA GLY A 50 -3.04 -17.67 -8.70
C GLY A 50 -4.43 -17.92 -8.13
N SER A 51 -4.53 -18.00 -6.82
CA SER A 51 -5.76 -18.36 -6.12
C SER A 51 -6.07 -17.39 -4.97
N TYR A 52 -7.34 -17.35 -4.56
CA TYR A 52 -7.81 -16.47 -3.47
C TYR A 52 -7.68 -14.98 -3.74
N ASN A 53 -7.71 -14.56 -5.01
CA ASN A 53 -7.63 -13.17 -5.39
C ASN A 53 -9.00 -12.53 -5.53
N ILE A 54 -9.11 -11.27 -5.15
CA ILE A 54 -10.28 -10.42 -5.38
C ILE A 54 -9.87 -9.24 -6.25
N ALA A 55 -10.36 -9.18 -7.48
CA ALA A 55 -10.13 -8.09 -8.42
C ALA A 55 -11.45 -7.45 -8.85
N VAL A 56 -11.69 -6.22 -8.46
CA VAL A 56 -12.90 -5.46 -8.80
C VAL A 56 -12.52 -4.13 -9.43
N GLY A 57 -12.68 -4.00 -10.73
CA GLY A 57 -12.32 -2.82 -11.49
C GLY A 57 -11.74 -3.18 -12.87
N VAL A 58 -11.75 -2.22 -13.79
CA VAL A 58 -11.09 -2.40 -15.09
C VAL A 58 -9.60 -2.61 -14.88
N ALA A 59 -9.04 -3.69 -15.46
CA ALA A 59 -7.63 -4.08 -15.36
C ALA A 59 -7.10 -4.16 -13.90
N ALA A 60 -7.95 -4.52 -12.94
CA ALA A 60 -7.49 -4.85 -11.59
C ALA A 60 -6.78 -6.21 -11.63
N LEU A 61 -5.53 -6.30 -11.11
CA LEU A 61 -4.67 -7.50 -11.16
C LEU A 61 -4.49 -8.09 -12.59
N ASP A 62 -4.49 -7.25 -13.61
CA ASP A 62 -4.47 -7.66 -15.02
C ASP A 62 -3.31 -8.61 -15.35
N ASP A 63 -2.07 -8.23 -14.99
CA ASP A 63 -0.84 -8.97 -15.27
C ASP A 63 -0.53 -10.09 -14.25
N ASN A 64 -1.43 -10.37 -13.29
CA ASN A 64 -1.16 -11.42 -12.29
C ASN A 64 -1.06 -12.79 -12.95
N THR A 65 -0.02 -13.53 -12.63
CA THR A 65 0.16 -14.89 -13.18
C THR A 65 -0.03 -15.97 -12.12
N THR A 66 0.70 -15.88 -11.01
CA THR A 66 0.72 -16.88 -9.94
C THR A 66 0.50 -16.31 -8.55
N GLY A 67 0.49 -14.98 -8.42
CA GLY A 67 0.22 -14.31 -7.14
C GLY A 67 -1.11 -14.70 -6.54
N GLY A 68 -1.20 -14.79 -5.23
CA GLY A 68 -2.41 -15.22 -4.54
C GLY A 68 -2.66 -14.45 -3.25
N GLY A 69 -3.91 -14.49 -2.78
CA GLY A 69 -4.31 -13.75 -1.57
C GLY A 69 -4.40 -12.23 -1.76
N ASP A 70 -4.37 -11.74 -3.00
CA ASP A 70 -4.40 -10.32 -3.30
C ASP A 70 -5.82 -9.75 -3.34
N VAL A 71 -6.00 -8.53 -2.83
CA VAL A 71 -7.24 -7.76 -2.92
C VAL A 71 -6.97 -6.48 -3.72
N ALA A 72 -7.55 -6.35 -4.90
CA ALA A 72 -7.46 -5.19 -5.77
C ALA A 72 -8.85 -4.63 -6.09
N ILE A 73 -9.18 -3.48 -5.55
CA ILE A 73 -10.46 -2.81 -5.76
C ILE A 73 -10.22 -1.40 -6.32
N GLY A 74 -10.55 -1.20 -7.58
CA GLY A 74 -10.34 0.05 -8.31
C GLY A 74 -9.73 -0.18 -9.68
N ALA A 75 -9.94 0.74 -10.62
CA ALA A 75 -9.33 0.64 -11.94
C ALA A 75 -7.80 0.64 -11.83
N ASN A 76 -7.13 -0.31 -12.48
CA ASN A 76 -5.68 -0.53 -12.48
C ASN A 76 -5.07 -0.74 -11.08
N ALA A 77 -5.85 -1.15 -10.08
CA ALA A 77 -5.31 -1.56 -8.78
C ALA A 77 -4.48 -2.83 -8.95
N LEU A 78 -3.22 -2.85 -8.45
CA LEU A 78 -2.26 -3.95 -8.61
C LEU A 78 -2.08 -4.42 -10.07
N GLN A 79 -2.23 -3.53 -11.05
CA GLN A 79 -2.29 -3.89 -12.46
C GLN A 79 -1.11 -4.76 -12.90
N THR A 80 0.12 -4.39 -12.55
CA THR A 80 1.33 -5.09 -13.03
C THR A 80 1.88 -6.15 -12.05
N ASN A 81 1.10 -6.51 -11.02
CA ASN A 81 1.50 -7.58 -10.12
C ASN A 81 1.60 -8.90 -10.89
N THR A 82 2.71 -9.60 -10.78
CA THR A 82 2.90 -10.89 -11.45
C THR A 82 2.87 -12.06 -10.48
N THR A 83 3.66 -12.00 -9.43
CA THR A 83 3.87 -13.09 -8.46
C THR A 83 3.77 -12.65 -7.01
N GLY A 84 3.62 -11.34 -6.75
CA GLY A 84 3.42 -10.81 -5.40
C GLY A 84 2.18 -11.42 -4.74
N VAL A 85 2.22 -11.60 -3.43
CA VAL A 85 1.14 -12.23 -2.67
C VAL A 85 0.72 -11.39 -1.47
N ASP A 86 -0.51 -11.60 -0.99
CA ASP A 86 -1.04 -10.98 0.22
C ASP A 86 -1.00 -9.43 0.21
N ASN A 87 -1.22 -8.82 -0.95
CA ASN A 87 -1.33 -7.38 -1.08
C ASN A 87 -2.78 -6.92 -1.02
N THR A 88 -3.03 -5.79 -0.39
CA THR A 88 -4.34 -5.13 -0.38
C THR A 88 -4.23 -3.76 -1.04
N ALA A 89 -4.92 -3.55 -2.15
CA ALA A 89 -4.97 -2.30 -2.91
C ALA A 89 -6.42 -1.86 -3.10
N VAL A 90 -6.82 -0.77 -2.46
CA VAL A 90 -8.16 -0.19 -2.59
C VAL A 90 -8.08 1.26 -3.07
N GLY A 91 -8.44 1.48 -4.31
CA GLY A 91 -8.38 2.79 -4.97
C GLY A 91 -7.84 2.73 -6.39
N THR A 92 -8.19 3.69 -7.22
CA THR A 92 -7.70 3.77 -8.62
C THR A 92 -6.18 3.93 -8.64
N ASN A 93 -5.48 3.13 -9.46
CA ASN A 93 -4.02 3.09 -9.60
C ASN A 93 -3.26 2.81 -8.28
N CYS A 94 -3.92 2.22 -7.29
CA CYS A 94 -3.31 1.82 -6.03
C CYS A 94 -2.36 0.64 -6.26
N LEU A 95 -1.11 0.71 -5.77
CA LEU A 95 -0.07 -0.31 -6.01
C LEU A 95 0.11 -0.69 -7.49
N ARG A 96 -0.17 0.24 -8.40
CA ARG A 96 -0.28 -0.07 -9.83
C ARG A 96 0.95 -0.77 -10.40
N TYR A 97 2.15 -0.32 -10.04
CA TYR A 97 3.42 -0.83 -10.59
C TYR A 97 4.09 -1.90 -9.72
N ASN A 98 3.36 -2.45 -8.73
CA ASN A 98 3.84 -3.61 -7.97
C ASN A 98 4.08 -4.78 -8.91
N THR A 99 5.24 -5.43 -8.83
CA THR A 99 5.55 -6.58 -9.70
C THR A 99 5.61 -7.88 -8.91
N THR A 100 6.49 -7.97 -7.93
CA THR A 100 6.75 -9.19 -7.15
C THR A 100 6.66 -8.96 -5.64
N ALA A 101 6.40 -7.72 -5.22
CA ALA A 101 6.36 -7.37 -3.80
C ALA A 101 5.09 -7.91 -3.13
N SER A 102 5.23 -8.25 -1.86
CA SER A 102 4.19 -8.90 -1.06
C SER A 102 3.92 -8.17 0.25
N ASN A 103 2.78 -8.48 0.87
CA ASN A 103 2.40 -7.99 2.19
C ASN A 103 2.25 -6.44 2.26
N ASN A 104 1.87 -5.80 1.17
CA ASN A 104 1.63 -4.36 1.16
C ASN A 104 0.13 -4.07 1.35
N THR A 105 -0.17 -3.05 2.15
CA THR A 105 -1.52 -2.52 2.33
C THR A 105 -1.57 -1.08 1.83
N ALA A 106 -2.34 -0.82 0.79
CA ALA A 106 -2.52 0.50 0.20
C ALA A 106 -4.00 0.83 0.04
N ILE A 107 -4.46 1.90 0.68
CA ILE A 107 -5.84 2.35 0.64
C ILE A 107 -5.90 3.84 0.26
N GLY A 108 -6.43 4.13 -0.89
CA GLY A 108 -6.52 5.48 -1.44
C GLY A 108 -6.05 5.55 -2.89
N GLY A 109 -6.62 6.46 -3.67
CA GLY A 109 -6.19 6.65 -5.07
C GLY A 109 -4.69 6.92 -5.15
N THR A 110 -3.97 6.17 -5.99
CA THR A 110 -2.52 6.27 -6.20
C THR A 110 -1.64 6.03 -4.95
N ALA A 111 -2.17 5.43 -3.88
CA ALA A 111 -1.34 5.01 -2.75
C ALA A 111 -0.34 3.93 -3.21
N LEU A 112 0.93 4.06 -2.81
CA LEU A 112 2.05 3.17 -3.20
C LEU A 112 2.16 2.90 -4.71
N THR A 113 1.70 3.84 -5.56
CA THR A 113 1.62 3.60 -7.01
C THR A 113 2.97 3.26 -7.65
N ALA A 114 4.06 3.83 -7.17
CA ALA A 114 5.42 3.61 -7.70
C ALA A 114 6.12 2.37 -7.12
N ASN A 115 5.52 1.69 -6.15
CA ASN A 115 6.14 0.52 -5.53
C ASN A 115 6.31 -0.61 -6.56
N THR A 116 7.51 -1.16 -6.64
CA THR A 116 7.82 -2.29 -7.54
C THR A 116 8.15 -3.56 -6.77
N THR A 117 9.09 -3.49 -5.85
CA THR A 117 9.62 -4.63 -5.10
C THR A 117 9.64 -4.45 -3.58
N GLY A 118 9.24 -3.27 -3.07
CA GLY A 118 9.16 -2.99 -1.63
C GLY A 118 8.06 -3.79 -0.94
N THR A 119 8.37 -4.43 0.17
CA THR A 119 7.45 -5.32 0.91
C THR A 119 7.05 -4.76 2.26
N GLY A 120 5.89 -5.19 2.79
CA GLY A 120 5.47 -4.83 4.14
C GLY A 120 5.14 -3.34 4.34
N ASN A 121 4.79 -2.62 3.27
CA ASN A 121 4.42 -1.21 3.38
C ASN A 121 2.94 -1.05 3.69
N THR A 122 2.61 -0.09 4.53
CA THR A 122 1.23 0.34 4.81
C THR A 122 1.05 1.79 4.40
N ALA A 123 0.14 2.05 3.48
CA ALA A 123 -0.18 3.40 3.02
C ALA A 123 -1.69 3.65 3.02
N VAL A 124 -2.14 4.64 3.77
CA VAL A 124 -3.55 4.99 3.88
C VAL A 124 -3.74 6.48 3.59
N GLY A 125 -4.41 6.79 2.51
CA GLY A 125 -4.65 8.15 2.02
C GLY A 125 -4.30 8.29 0.54
N ARG A 126 -4.93 9.28 -0.12
CA ARG A 126 -4.62 9.58 -1.53
C ARG A 126 -3.15 9.96 -1.67
N ASN A 127 -2.43 9.35 -2.63
CA ASN A 127 -0.98 9.56 -2.85
C ASN A 127 -0.08 9.22 -1.63
N ALA A 128 -0.57 8.49 -0.62
CA ALA A 128 0.28 8.05 0.49
C ALA A 128 1.37 7.11 -0.03
N GLY A 129 2.62 7.39 0.29
CA GLY A 129 3.78 6.59 -0.13
C GLY A 129 3.98 6.45 -1.63
N ASN A 130 3.38 7.32 -2.47
CA ASN A 130 3.42 7.19 -3.93
C ASN A 130 4.81 7.33 -4.55
N ASN A 131 5.81 7.73 -3.77
CA ASN A 131 7.22 7.84 -4.16
C ASN A 131 8.09 6.67 -3.69
N ILE A 132 7.54 5.72 -2.93
CA ILE A 132 8.24 4.51 -2.53
C ILE A 132 8.33 3.59 -3.75
N THR A 133 9.55 3.17 -4.10
CA THR A 133 9.80 2.28 -5.23
C THR A 133 10.22 0.88 -4.79
N THR A 134 11.24 0.78 -3.96
CA THR A 134 11.84 -0.47 -3.47
C THR A 134 11.92 -0.54 -1.94
N GLY A 135 11.55 0.56 -1.25
CA GLY A 135 11.57 0.65 0.20
C GLY A 135 10.57 -0.31 0.85
N SER A 136 10.94 -0.89 1.97
CA SER A 136 10.12 -1.85 2.71
C SER A 136 9.83 -1.38 4.13
N ASN A 137 8.76 -1.93 4.73
CA ASN A 137 8.35 -1.69 6.11
C ASN A 137 8.07 -0.21 6.43
N ASN A 138 7.49 0.52 5.48
CA ASN A 138 7.07 1.90 5.68
C ASN A 138 5.60 1.98 6.12
N ILE A 139 5.28 2.97 6.95
CA ILE A 139 3.92 3.31 7.34
C ILE A 139 3.66 4.76 6.95
N MET A 140 2.80 4.99 5.95
CA MET A 140 2.45 6.29 5.39
C MET A 140 0.96 6.54 5.56
N ILE A 141 0.56 7.37 6.51
CA ILE A 141 -0.86 7.65 6.78
C ILE A 141 -1.14 9.14 6.59
N GLY A 142 -2.01 9.44 5.67
CA GLY A 142 -2.42 10.80 5.31
C GLY A 142 -2.33 11.08 3.82
N ASN A 143 -3.10 12.08 3.35
CA ASN A 143 -3.03 12.52 1.97
C ASN A 143 -1.64 13.10 1.67
N TYR A 144 -0.94 12.61 0.64
CA TYR A 144 0.43 12.98 0.31
C TYR A 144 1.44 12.79 1.47
N ALA A 145 1.27 11.79 2.33
CA ALA A 145 2.32 11.36 3.25
C ALA A 145 3.41 10.63 2.42
N HIS A 146 4.63 11.18 2.38
CA HIS A 146 5.72 10.69 1.53
C HIS A 146 6.87 10.11 2.34
N SER A 147 7.56 9.10 1.80
CA SER A 147 8.88 8.71 2.29
C SER A 147 9.93 9.73 1.84
N SER A 148 10.89 10.03 2.70
CA SER A 148 12.09 10.82 2.33
C SER A 148 13.23 9.94 1.82
N ALA A 149 13.14 8.64 2.05
CA ALA A 149 14.12 7.63 1.64
C ALA A 149 13.42 6.29 1.38
N ASN A 150 14.06 5.38 0.68
CA ASN A 150 13.52 4.02 0.44
C ASN A 150 13.75 3.06 1.63
N GLY A 151 13.76 3.56 2.86
CA GLY A 151 13.92 2.75 4.06
C GLY A 151 12.68 2.72 4.94
N SER A 152 12.78 2.09 6.10
CA SER A 152 11.65 1.99 7.04
C SER A 152 11.35 3.34 7.68
N GLU A 153 10.20 3.92 7.42
CA GLU A 153 9.74 5.19 7.99
C GLU A 153 8.30 5.09 8.49
N LEU A 154 8.01 5.77 9.59
CA LEU A 154 6.64 6.05 10.01
C LEU A 154 6.32 7.52 9.74
N VAL A 155 5.37 7.79 8.86
CA VAL A 155 4.92 9.15 8.51
C VAL A 155 3.40 9.22 8.68
N ILE A 156 2.93 10.07 9.57
CA ILE A 156 1.51 10.31 9.78
C ILE A 156 1.23 11.82 9.67
N GLY A 157 0.46 12.20 8.68
CA GLY A 157 0.05 13.59 8.45
C GLY A 157 -0.25 13.90 7.00
N ASN A 158 -0.76 15.10 6.74
CA ASN A 158 -1.15 15.55 5.41
C ASN A 158 -0.05 16.37 4.75
N GLY A 159 0.35 16.02 3.52
CA GLY A 159 1.31 16.78 2.72
C GLY A 159 2.72 16.80 3.30
N ILE A 160 3.12 15.77 4.01
CA ILE A 160 4.42 15.74 4.70
C ILE A 160 5.34 14.65 4.17
N ALA A 161 6.64 14.92 4.26
CA ALA A 161 7.68 13.95 3.97
C ALA A 161 8.29 13.39 5.26
N GLY A 162 8.73 12.13 5.22
CA GLY A 162 9.52 11.51 6.26
C GLY A 162 10.86 12.21 6.48
N ARG A 163 11.64 11.71 7.42
CA ARG A 163 12.92 12.33 7.83
C ARG A 163 14.12 11.38 7.72
N GLY A 164 13.98 10.32 6.98
CA GLY A 164 15.04 9.34 6.74
C GLY A 164 14.75 7.97 7.33
N ASN A 165 15.59 7.02 6.98
CA ASN A 165 15.44 5.62 7.38
C ASN A 165 15.37 5.46 8.91
N ASN A 166 14.51 4.56 9.36
CA ASN A 166 14.30 4.24 10.77
C ASN A 166 13.85 5.45 11.61
N THR A 167 13.07 6.36 11.02
CA THR A 167 12.52 7.51 11.73
C THR A 167 11.01 7.41 11.85
N GLY A 168 10.46 8.02 12.91
CA GLY A 168 9.03 8.24 13.08
C GLY A 168 8.71 9.73 13.00
N TYR A 169 7.74 10.11 12.18
CA TYR A 169 7.31 11.50 12.02
C TYR A 169 5.78 11.60 12.03
N ILE A 170 5.24 12.28 13.03
CA ILE A 170 3.80 12.54 13.16
C ILE A 170 3.59 14.05 13.16
N TYR A 171 2.80 14.52 12.20
CA TYR A 171 2.49 15.94 12.03
C TYR A 171 0.97 16.19 12.06
N PRO A 172 0.41 16.53 13.23
CA PRO A 172 -0.99 16.94 13.31
C PRO A 172 -1.17 18.33 12.66
N SER A 173 -2.28 18.54 11.98
CA SER A 173 -2.65 19.84 11.41
C SER A 173 -2.89 20.82 12.56
N GLY A 174 -1.93 21.72 12.82
CA GLY A 174 -2.04 22.69 13.94
C GLY A 174 -0.70 23.11 14.52
N GLY A 175 0.41 22.65 13.93
CA GLY A 175 1.73 23.24 14.14
C GLY A 175 2.65 22.57 15.19
N GLY A 176 2.25 21.52 15.87
CA GLY A 176 3.18 20.70 16.67
C GLY A 176 3.54 19.42 15.93
N HIS A 177 4.79 19.01 15.91
CA HIS A 177 5.17 17.71 15.35
C HIS A 177 5.96 16.89 16.36
N MET A 178 5.77 15.58 16.31
CA MET A 178 6.59 14.62 17.04
C MET A 178 7.44 13.87 16.01
N TYR A 179 8.71 13.69 16.32
CA TYR A 179 9.54 12.82 15.52
C TYR A 179 10.50 12.02 16.41
N GLN A 180 10.84 10.85 15.93
CA GLN A 180 11.89 10.03 16.52
C GLN A 180 13.02 9.89 15.48
N ALA A 181 14.21 10.37 15.83
CA ALA A 181 15.41 10.15 15.03
C ALA A 181 15.98 8.75 15.28
N THR A 182 16.81 8.28 14.36
CA THR A 182 17.57 7.03 14.51
C THR A 182 18.33 6.99 15.84
N ASN A 183 18.23 5.85 16.52
CA ASN A 183 18.93 5.54 17.80
C ASN A 183 18.47 6.33 19.06
N LEU A 184 17.30 6.97 19.01
CA LEU A 184 16.71 7.54 20.22
C LEU A 184 15.66 6.60 20.80
N THR A 185 15.67 6.41 22.11
CA THR A 185 14.67 5.61 22.84
C THR A 185 13.41 6.40 23.19
N THR A 186 13.40 7.70 22.92
CA THR A 186 12.30 8.62 23.26
C THR A 186 11.87 9.44 22.05
N TRP A 187 10.57 9.71 21.96
CA TRP A 187 10.03 10.66 20.98
C TRP A 187 10.48 12.08 21.34
N ALA A 188 11.06 12.79 20.38
CA ALA A 188 11.37 14.20 20.56
C ALA A 188 10.16 15.04 20.12
N GLN A 189 9.70 15.92 21.00
CA GLN A 189 8.78 17.00 20.62
C GLN A 189 9.59 18.16 20.09
N ALA A 190 9.41 18.53 18.83
CA ALA A 190 9.91 19.80 18.31
C ALA A 190 8.97 20.91 18.80
N SER A 191 9.28 21.47 19.93
CA SER A 191 8.59 22.66 20.43
C SER A 191 9.09 23.91 19.67
N ASP A 192 8.23 24.91 19.54
CA ASP A 192 8.60 26.22 19.00
C ASP A 192 9.80 26.77 19.79
N VAL A 193 10.86 27.11 19.08
CA VAL A 193 12.10 27.69 19.65
C VAL A 193 11.81 28.93 20.51
N ARG A 194 10.71 29.61 20.23
CA ARG A 194 10.26 30.79 21.00
C ARG A 194 9.83 30.46 22.41
N LEU A 195 9.32 29.25 22.66
CA LEU A 195 8.94 28.79 24.01
C LEU A 195 10.14 28.29 24.82
N LYS A 196 11.28 28.04 24.17
CA LYS A 196 12.51 27.55 24.85
C LYS A 196 13.50 28.64 25.23
N LYS A 197 13.25 29.88 24.86
CA LYS A 197 14.22 31.00 25.04
C LYS A 197 14.60 31.28 26.50
N ASN A 198 13.86 30.74 27.47
CA ASN A 198 14.13 30.93 28.91
C ASN A 198 14.22 29.62 29.69
N ILE A 199 14.37 28.46 29.07
CA ILE A 199 14.65 27.23 29.77
C ILE A 199 16.16 27.19 30.04
N VAL A 200 16.53 27.70 31.19
CA VAL A 200 17.87 27.50 31.75
C VAL A 200 17.96 26.03 32.18
N ASP A 201 18.98 25.33 31.68
CA ASP A 201 19.30 23.97 32.10
C ASP A 201 19.54 23.99 33.63
N ASN A 202 18.54 23.65 34.41
CA ASN A 202 18.72 23.55 35.83
C ASN A 202 18.94 22.07 36.19
N ASN A 203 20.13 21.74 36.60
CA ASN A 203 20.56 20.41 37.06
C ASN A 203 19.84 19.92 38.32
N VAL A 204 18.71 20.49 38.73
CA VAL A 204 18.02 20.22 39.98
C VAL A 204 16.70 19.45 39.82
N GLY A 205 16.41 18.91 38.63
CA GLY A 205 15.23 18.07 38.38
C GLY A 205 13.89 18.79 38.63
N LEU A 206 12.81 18.08 38.37
CA LEU A 206 11.40 18.53 38.44
C LEU A 206 10.87 19.01 39.82
N VAL A 207 11.71 19.19 40.80
CA VAL A 207 11.30 19.54 42.21
C VAL A 207 11.02 21.03 42.41
N LYS A 208 11.19 21.88 41.39
CA LYS A 208 10.91 23.32 41.50
C LYS A 208 10.07 23.90 40.40
N ILE A 209 8.94 23.30 40.11
CA ILE A 209 7.84 23.99 39.43
C ILE A 209 6.77 24.21 40.51
N ASN A 210 6.87 25.31 41.23
CA ASN A 210 5.76 25.86 41.98
C ASN A 210 5.00 26.83 41.09
#